data_3fef4e148b39b75937213c49358a497e
#
_entry.id   3fef4e148b39b75937213c49358a497e
#
_cell.length_a   1.000
_cell.length_b   1.000
_cell.length_c   1.000
_cell.angle_alpha   90.00
_cell.angle_beta   90.00
_cell.angle_gamma   90.00
#
_symmetry.space_group_name_H-M   'P 1'
#
loop_
_entity.id
_entity.type
_entity.pdbx_description
1 polymer ?
#
loop_
_entity_poly.entity_id
_entity_poly.type
_entity_poly.pdbx_seq_one_letter_code
_entity_poly.pdbx_strand_id
1 'polypeptide(L)'
;MQKEVLNVETPEGLRIIERIPVTAGSVILIGFMLRVWAGLHTVIVNPDGALYIQQAMAIHDKNWISLKTCALTFISAYPFLIAVGYRLVHDWMLSARMISLICGTAMLIPLYLIVKEWVRKDNAILTILVFAVTPVLVSNSVEVIRDPIGWFFLSAGIWAVIHRNTPCRHGFLLAASLCFLAAAWARIESILFMAITLAYLLYDRKNTKTMDILFFLSPLLVIFFFSLAGMMFSGLTLGDLHRGKEIAGKFIEPIRQYRLMADSLKTLVWSSPNPFVEFFLPEVRNHIWLIAMGTVLNRFLEAFFYPFVVFYFLGLSGIRKYRSDTRLLYLTALTLSGLSMLYVHTLQTWMLYYRFFGIVMIPAVVCCAFGMEKLRDIISRKWSSEPVIVFWVLFIVIIGISLPKNLKSGDTDKSVFIQIADTISRHAPDAAAIKTATSRHTQIWISFYANLHRAGTPPCPLDEANCWEFYPDDPALFRNRLRQNGLQFVLWEEKHWLFHNFSLSDLMGSADYRELGRWHHRDTGQMILFAVNGPNN
;
A
#
# COMPACT_ATOMS: atom_id res chain seq x y z
N MET A 1 -41.79 -1.65 20.88
CA MET A 1 -42.39 -1.96 19.58
C MET A 1 -41.71 -3.23 19.08
N GLN A 2 -42.56 -4.29 18.99
CA GLN A 2 -42.18 -5.66 18.70
C GLN A 2 -41.46 -5.81 17.37
N LYS A 3 -40.46 -6.68 17.37
CA LYS A 3 -39.87 -7.23 16.13
C LYS A 3 -40.98 -8.02 15.42
N GLU A 4 -41.59 -7.46 14.41
CA GLU A 4 -42.21 -8.27 13.36
C GLU A 4 -41.08 -8.95 12.59
N VAL A 5 -40.80 -10.17 13.03
CA VAL A 5 -40.09 -11.14 12.21
C VAL A 5 -41.04 -11.41 11.03
N LEU A 6 -40.68 -10.86 9.87
CA LEU A 6 -41.27 -11.27 8.61
C LEU A 6 -40.96 -12.76 8.43
N ASN A 7 -41.91 -13.61 8.90
CA ASN A 7 -42.06 -14.99 8.45
C ASN A 7 -42.44 -14.92 6.96
N VAL A 8 -41.47 -14.75 6.09
CA VAL A 8 -41.62 -15.07 4.68
C VAL A 8 -41.58 -16.58 4.59
N GLU A 9 -42.76 -17.20 4.46
CA GLU A 9 -42.89 -18.61 4.06
C GLU A 9 -41.98 -18.82 2.84
N THR A 10 -40.97 -19.66 3.02
CA THR A 10 -39.95 -19.92 2.01
C THR A 10 -40.55 -20.86 0.96
N PRO A 11 -40.70 -20.43 -0.33
CA PRO A 11 -41.04 -21.34 -1.40
C PRO A 11 -39.98 -22.47 -1.47
N GLU A 12 -40.37 -23.67 -1.85
CA GLU A 12 -39.49 -24.86 -1.92
C GLU A 12 -38.16 -24.64 -2.72
N GLY A 13 -38.11 -23.69 -3.65
CA GLY A 13 -36.91 -23.29 -4.37
C GLY A 13 -35.78 -22.70 -3.50
N LEU A 14 -36.08 -22.21 -2.29
CA LEU A 14 -35.09 -21.66 -1.35
C LEU A 14 -34.27 -22.75 -0.64
N ARG A 15 -34.82 -23.97 -0.50
CA ARG A 15 -34.10 -25.13 0.10
C ARG A 15 -32.94 -25.64 -0.78
N ILE A 16 -33.01 -25.40 -2.09
CA ILE A 16 -31.94 -25.82 -3.02
C ILE A 16 -30.70 -24.92 -2.88
N ILE A 17 -30.87 -23.64 -2.50
CA ILE A 17 -29.75 -22.68 -2.34
C ILE A 17 -28.90 -23.00 -1.10
N GLU A 18 -29.46 -23.62 -0.06
CA GLU A 18 -28.70 -24.12 1.10
C GLU A 18 -27.73 -25.26 0.74
N ARG A 19 -27.87 -25.86 -0.43
CA ARG A 19 -27.02 -26.96 -0.96
C ARG A 19 -25.84 -26.47 -1.83
N ILE A 20 -25.60 -25.17 -1.98
CA ILE A 20 -24.39 -24.70 -2.68
C ILE A 20 -23.18 -25.09 -1.83
N PRO A 21 -22.26 -25.95 -2.33
CA PRO A 21 -21.14 -26.47 -1.54
C PRO A 21 -20.05 -25.44 -1.29
N VAL A 22 -20.19 -24.22 -1.83
CA VAL A 22 -19.22 -23.13 -1.66
C VAL A 22 -19.46 -22.40 -0.35
N THR A 23 -18.43 -22.32 0.46
CA THR A 23 -18.43 -21.56 1.71
C THR A 23 -17.58 -20.30 1.59
N ALA A 24 -17.74 -19.36 2.51
CA ALA A 24 -16.84 -18.22 2.60
C ALA A 24 -15.38 -18.67 2.79
N GLY A 25 -15.16 -19.75 3.53
CA GLY A 25 -13.83 -20.35 3.72
C GLY A 25 -13.20 -20.83 2.40
N SER A 26 -13.98 -21.42 1.49
CA SER A 26 -13.49 -21.84 0.17
C SER A 26 -13.05 -20.64 -0.68
N VAL A 27 -13.79 -19.54 -0.63
CA VAL A 27 -13.43 -18.30 -1.36
C VAL A 27 -12.19 -17.65 -0.76
N ILE A 28 -12.07 -17.63 0.57
CA ILE A 28 -10.86 -17.13 1.25
C ILE A 28 -9.65 -17.99 0.87
N LEU A 29 -9.82 -19.32 0.79
CA LEU A 29 -8.76 -20.24 0.33
C LEU A 29 -8.35 -19.97 -1.12
N ILE A 30 -9.30 -19.74 -2.04
CA ILE A 30 -8.99 -19.32 -3.43
C ILE A 30 -8.17 -18.03 -3.42
N GLY A 31 -8.61 -17.03 -2.65
CA GLY A 31 -7.88 -15.77 -2.50
C GLY A 31 -6.48 -15.94 -1.92
N PHE A 32 -6.30 -16.85 -0.97
CA PHE A 32 -5.00 -17.22 -0.40
C PHE A 32 -4.10 -17.87 -1.46
N MET A 33 -4.60 -18.87 -2.19
CA MET A 33 -3.84 -19.57 -3.23
C MET A 33 -3.39 -18.64 -4.36
N LEU A 34 -4.24 -17.69 -4.79
CA LEU A 34 -3.86 -16.68 -5.76
C LEU A 34 -2.75 -15.77 -5.25
N ARG A 35 -2.76 -15.41 -3.97
CA ARG A 35 -1.70 -14.62 -3.35
C ARG A 35 -0.41 -15.41 -3.21
N VAL A 36 -0.47 -16.68 -2.83
CA VAL A 36 0.70 -17.57 -2.83
C VAL A 36 1.30 -17.64 -4.23
N TRP A 37 0.48 -17.88 -5.25
CA TRP A 37 0.93 -17.89 -6.64
C TRP A 37 1.61 -16.58 -7.03
N ALA A 38 0.95 -15.44 -6.79
CA ALA A 38 1.51 -14.12 -7.11
C ALA A 38 2.83 -13.86 -6.35
N GLY A 39 2.93 -14.27 -5.09
CA GLY A 39 4.15 -14.12 -4.28
C GLY A 39 5.32 -14.94 -4.80
N LEU A 40 5.07 -16.15 -5.29
CA LEU A 40 6.09 -17.00 -5.92
C LEU A 40 6.60 -16.43 -7.26
N HIS A 41 5.79 -15.60 -7.94
CA HIS A 41 6.11 -14.99 -9.23
C HIS A 41 6.50 -13.50 -9.14
N THR A 42 6.59 -12.95 -7.93
CA THR A 42 7.11 -11.59 -7.70
C THR A 42 8.61 -11.66 -7.50
N VAL A 43 9.38 -11.21 -8.49
CA VAL A 43 10.84 -11.37 -8.54
C VAL A 43 11.52 -10.38 -7.60
N ILE A 44 11.22 -9.08 -7.73
CA ILE A 44 11.93 -8.01 -7.03
C ILE A 44 11.09 -7.39 -5.91
N VAL A 45 11.76 -6.91 -4.87
CA VAL A 45 11.10 -6.11 -3.82
C VAL A 45 10.86 -4.69 -4.33
N ASN A 46 9.74 -4.08 -3.96
CA ASN A 46 9.54 -2.66 -4.25
C ASN A 46 10.49 -1.78 -3.40
N PRO A 47 10.75 -0.53 -3.81
CA PRO A 47 11.66 0.36 -3.10
C PRO A 47 11.33 0.58 -1.62
N ASP A 48 10.04 0.78 -1.29
CA ASP A 48 9.62 0.93 0.12
C ASP A 48 9.93 -0.35 0.92
N GLY A 49 9.78 -1.52 0.29
CA GLY A 49 10.00 -2.83 0.90
C GLY A 49 11.45 -3.07 1.28
N ALA A 50 12.40 -2.64 0.46
CA ALA A 50 13.82 -2.71 0.78
C ALA A 50 14.12 -1.92 2.07
N LEU A 51 13.51 -0.74 2.22
CA LEU A 51 13.66 0.09 3.43
C LEU A 51 12.98 -0.53 4.66
N TYR A 52 11.81 -1.14 4.51
CA TYR A 52 11.14 -1.83 5.63
C TYR A 52 11.94 -3.04 6.13
N ILE A 53 12.55 -3.81 5.23
CA ILE A 53 13.42 -4.94 5.62
C ILE A 53 14.68 -4.43 6.30
N GLN A 54 15.34 -3.39 5.76
CA GLN A 54 16.50 -2.77 6.40
C GLN A 54 16.16 -2.27 7.82
N GLN A 55 15.01 -1.62 8.01
CA GLN A 55 14.54 -1.21 9.34
C GLN A 55 14.28 -2.42 10.26
N ALA A 56 13.75 -3.53 9.71
CA ALA A 56 13.51 -4.75 10.48
C ALA A 56 14.83 -5.40 10.94
N MET A 57 15.86 -5.40 10.08
CA MET A 57 17.21 -5.84 10.44
C MET A 57 17.79 -4.96 11.56
N ALA A 58 17.67 -3.63 11.44
CA ALA A 58 18.11 -2.69 12.47
C ALA A 58 17.40 -2.90 13.82
N ILE A 59 16.09 -3.21 13.81
CA ILE A 59 15.32 -3.55 15.01
C ILE A 59 15.81 -4.86 15.62
N HIS A 60 16.05 -5.88 14.79
CA HIS A 60 16.52 -7.19 15.22
C HIS A 60 17.88 -7.08 15.90
N ASP A 61 18.82 -6.34 15.31
CA ASP A 61 20.17 -6.14 15.79
C ASP A 61 20.27 -5.06 16.88
N LYS A 62 19.14 -4.44 17.26
CA LYS A 62 19.08 -3.32 18.22
C LYS A 62 19.92 -2.11 17.81
N ASN A 63 20.13 -1.93 16.50
CA ASN A 63 20.88 -0.82 15.93
C ASN A 63 19.97 0.41 15.73
N TRP A 64 19.68 1.12 16.80
CA TRP A 64 18.79 2.27 16.81
C TRP A 64 19.32 3.48 16.02
N ILE A 65 20.65 3.55 15.81
CA ILE A 65 21.28 4.61 15.03
C ILE A 65 20.91 4.44 13.56
N SER A 66 21.14 3.25 13.00
CA SER A 66 20.77 2.93 11.61
C SER A 66 19.27 3.11 11.35
N LEU A 67 18.43 2.81 12.34
CA LEU A 67 16.99 3.01 12.25
C LEU A 67 16.59 4.49 12.08
N LYS A 68 17.37 5.42 12.66
CA LYS A 68 17.12 6.87 12.59
C LYS A 68 17.70 7.52 11.33
N THR A 69 18.78 6.97 10.79
CA THR A 69 19.55 7.59 9.69
C THR A 69 19.03 7.24 8.31
N CYS A 70 18.23 6.17 8.17
CA CYS A 70 17.68 5.80 6.88
C CYS A 70 16.44 6.65 6.53
N ALA A 71 16.19 6.82 5.23
CA ALA A 71 15.25 7.78 4.63
C ALA A 71 13.79 7.74 5.11
N LEU A 72 13.35 6.66 5.74
CA LEU A 72 12.03 6.60 6.36
C LEU A 72 12.07 7.25 7.76
N THR A 73 11.60 8.47 7.84
CA THR A 73 11.58 9.27 9.07
C THR A 73 10.65 8.74 10.17
N PHE A 74 9.81 7.74 9.87
CA PHE A 74 8.91 7.13 10.84
C PHE A 74 9.02 5.60 10.82
N ILE A 75 8.79 5.00 11.98
CA ILE A 75 8.79 3.55 12.14
C ILE A 75 7.33 3.08 12.19
N SER A 76 6.89 2.38 11.15
CA SER A 76 5.56 1.76 11.11
C SER A 76 5.54 0.42 11.87
N ALA A 77 4.35 -0.17 12.07
CA ALA A 77 4.22 -1.50 12.66
C ALA A 77 4.93 -2.60 11.84
N TYR A 78 5.05 -2.42 10.54
CA TYR A 78 5.48 -3.45 9.62
C TYR A 78 6.92 -3.95 9.87
N PRO A 79 7.96 -3.11 10.00
CA PRO A 79 9.31 -3.56 10.34
C PRO A 79 9.40 -4.38 11.64
N PHE A 80 8.60 -4.04 12.66
CA PHE A 80 8.55 -4.83 13.91
C PHE A 80 7.99 -6.23 13.65
N LEU A 81 6.92 -6.33 12.88
CA LEU A 81 6.33 -7.61 12.52
C LEU A 81 7.29 -8.45 11.69
N ILE A 82 8.03 -7.84 10.74
CA ILE A 82 9.06 -8.52 9.95
C ILE A 82 10.16 -9.06 10.87
N ALA A 83 10.66 -8.26 11.82
CA ALA A 83 11.70 -8.67 12.75
C ALA A 83 11.25 -9.85 13.65
N VAL A 84 9.98 -9.87 14.06
CA VAL A 84 9.38 -11.01 14.78
C VAL A 84 9.25 -12.23 13.87
N GLY A 85 8.74 -12.05 12.64
CA GLY A 85 8.59 -13.12 11.65
C GLY A 85 9.93 -13.77 11.29
N TYR A 86 11.00 -12.98 11.17
CA TYR A 86 12.35 -13.48 10.90
C TYR A 86 12.85 -14.47 11.96
N ARG A 87 12.51 -14.27 13.22
CA ARG A 87 12.88 -15.23 14.30
C ARG A 87 12.27 -16.62 14.12
N LEU A 88 11.18 -16.71 13.34
CA LEU A 88 10.50 -17.98 13.06
C LEU A 88 10.95 -18.60 11.74
N VAL A 89 11.19 -17.77 10.73
CA VAL A 89 11.38 -18.21 9.33
C VAL A 89 12.86 -18.15 8.91
N HIS A 90 13.68 -17.31 9.57
CA HIS A 90 15.08 -17.05 9.26
C HIS A 90 15.37 -16.55 7.83
N ASP A 91 14.36 -15.97 7.19
CA ASP A 91 14.46 -15.32 5.89
C ASP A 91 13.70 -13.99 5.91
N TRP A 92 14.39 -12.89 5.60
CA TRP A 92 13.85 -11.53 5.67
C TRP A 92 12.74 -11.27 4.64
N MET A 93 12.98 -11.73 3.40
CA MET A 93 12.04 -11.54 2.30
C MET A 93 10.76 -12.36 2.51
N LEU A 94 10.95 -13.64 2.89
CA LEU A 94 9.83 -14.53 3.15
C LEU A 94 9.01 -14.04 4.34
N SER A 95 9.64 -13.61 5.44
CA SER A 95 8.96 -13.05 6.61
C SER A 95 8.11 -11.84 6.25
N ALA A 96 8.66 -10.90 5.48
CA ALA A 96 7.96 -9.71 5.04
C ALA A 96 6.75 -10.06 4.14
N ARG A 97 6.95 -10.90 3.13
CA ARG A 97 5.88 -11.33 2.21
C ARG A 97 4.78 -12.10 2.91
N MET A 98 5.14 -13.02 3.83
CA MET A 98 4.14 -13.79 4.60
C MET A 98 3.22 -12.90 5.41
N ILE A 99 3.74 -11.87 6.09
CA ILE A 99 2.94 -10.94 6.88
C ILE A 99 1.95 -10.19 5.97
N SER A 100 2.41 -9.65 4.84
CA SER A 100 1.54 -8.99 3.87
C SER A 100 0.47 -9.92 3.32
N LEU A 101 0.85 -11.16 2.96
CA LEU A 101 -0.05 -12.18 2.42
C LEU A 101 -1.12 -12.59 3.44
N ILE A 102 -0.72 -12.87 4.68
CA ILE A 102 -1.63 -13.26 5.75
C ILE A 102 -2.64 -12.14 6.03
N CYS A 103 -2.17 -10.91 6.22
CA CYS A 103 -3.04 -9.77 6.49
C CYS A 103 -3.96 -9.46 5.29
N GLY A 104 -3.42 -9.49 4.07
CA GLY A 104 -4.18 -9.23 2.86
C GLY A 104 -5.22 -10.31 2.54
N THR A 105 -5.02 -11.55 3.03
CA THR A 105 -6.03 -12.61 2.95
C THR A 105 -7.02 -12.50 4.11
N ALA A 106 -6.54 -12.29 5.32
CA ALA A 106 -7.35 -12.23 6.54
C ALA A 106 -8.38 -11.09 6.51
N MET A 107 -8.12 -9.98 5.77
CA MET A 107 -9.09 -8.90 5.61
C MET A 107 -10.42 -9.37 4.98
N LEU A 108 -10.41 -10.48 4.21
CA LEU A 108 -11.63 -11.03 3.61
C LEU A 108 -12.63 -11.53 4.65
N ILE A 109 -12.17 -11.91 5.85
CA ILE A 109 -13.00 -12.38 6.94
C ILE A 109 -13.93 -11.26 7.46
N PRO A 110 -13.40 -10.13 7.98
CA PRO A 110 -14.26 -9.03 8.43
C PRO A 110 -15.10 -8.44 7.29
N LEU A 111 -14.59 -8.40 6.04
CA LEU A 111 -15.39 -7.95 4.89
C LEU A 111 -16.62 -8.85 4.66
N TYR A 112 -16.45 -10.18 4.73
CA TYR A 112 -17.57 -11.12 4.66
C TYR A 112 -18.57 -10.88 5.80
N LEU A 113 -18.06 -10.71 7.01
CA LEU A 113 -18.88 -10.47 8.20
C LEU A 113 -19.66 -9.16 8.13
N ILE A 114 -19.09 -8.12 7.48
CA ILE A 114 -19.78 -6.86 7.20
C ILE A 114 -20.91 -7.08 6.19
N VAL A 115 -20.58 -7.67 5.03
CA VAL A 115 -21.51 -7.79 3.89
C VAL A 115 -22.75 -8.63 4.24
N LYS A 116 -22.59 -9.72 4.99
CA LYS A 116 -23.69 -10.62 5.37
C LYS A 116 -24.79 -9.96 6.23
N GLU A 117 -24.55 -8.74 6.75
CA GLU A 117 -25.57 -8.00 7.51
C GLU A 117 -26.70 -7.44 6.61
N TRP A 118 -26.44 -7.26 5.32
CA TRP A 118 -27.38 -6.59 4.40
C TRP A 118 -27.81 -7.45 3.23
N VAL A 119 -27.02 -8.47 2.85
CA VAL A 119 -27.35 -9.32 1.69
C VAL A 119 -27.36 -10.79 2.06
N ARG A 120 -28.03 -11.60 1.23
CA ARG A 120 -28.08 -13.05 1.39
C ARG A 120 -26.68 -13.66 1.30
N LYS A 121 -26.49 -14.81 1.95
CA LYS A 121 -25.21 -15.55 2.02
C LYS A 121 -24.55 -15.72 0.66
N ASP A 122 -25.30 -16.08 -0.39
CA ASP A 122 -24.78 -16.30 -1.73
C ASP A 122 -24.19 -15.03 -2.34
N ASN A 123 -24.90 -13.90 -2.19
CA ASN A 123 -24.44 -12.60 -2.67
C ASN A 123 -23.22 -12.13 -1.87
N ALA A 124 -23.17 -12.41 -0.58
CA ALA A 124 -22.01 -12.15 0.26
C ALA A 124 -20.78 -12.96 -0.21
N ILE A 125 -20.95 -14.25 -0.54
CA ILE A 125 -19.90 -15.12 -1.06
C ILE A 125 -19.36 -14.57 -2.39
N LEU A 126 -20.24 -14.22 -3.36
CA LEU A 126 -19.82 -13.65 -4.64
C LEU A 126 -19.12 -12.29 -4.47
N THR A 127 -19.59 -11.46 -3.53
CA THR A 127 -18.94 -10.19 -3.23
C THR A 127 -17.54 -10.41 -2.70
N ILE A 128 -17.35 -11.33 -1.75
CA ILE A 128 -16.02 -11.62 -1.21
C ILE A 128 -15.12 -12.28 -2.26
N LEU A 129 -15.69 -13.06 -3.19
CA LEU A 129 -14.95 -13.57 -4.34
C LEU A 129 -14.36 -12.42 -5.18
N VAL A 130 -15.15 -11.36 -5.47
CA VAL A 130 -14.64 -10.17 -6.17
C VAL A 130 -13.42 -9.60 -5.44
N PHE A 131 -13.48 -9.41 -4.11
CA PHE A 131 -12.34 -8.89 -3.33
C PHE A 131 -11.16 -9.88 -3.25
N ALA A 132 -11.46 -11.19 -3.20
CA ALA A 132 -10.44 -12.24 -3.16
C ALA A 132 -9.58 -12.27 -4.42
N VAL A 133 -10.20 -11.98 -5.59
CA VAL A 133 -9.56 -12.08 -6.91
C VAL A 133 -9.28 -10.72 -7.58
N THR A 134 -9.62 -9.59 -6.95
CA THR A 134 -9.30 -8.26 -7.49
C THR A 134 -7.77 -8.10 -7.64
N PRO A 135 -7.25 -7.87 -8.86
CA PRO A 135 -5.81 -7.92 -9.11
C PRO A 135 -4.97 -6.98 -8.25
N VAL A 136 -5.45 -5.76 -7.99
CA VAL A 136 -4.75 -4.78 -7.14
C VAL A 136 -4.65 -5.28 -5.69
N LEU A 137 -5.69 -5.91 -5.16
CA LEU A 137 -5.67 -6.47 -3.81
C LEU A 137 -4.77 -7.71 -3.72
N VAL A 138 -4.75 -8.55 -4.78
CA VAL A 138 -3.88 -9.72 -4.85
C VAL A 138 -2.42 -9.30 -4.93
N SER A 139 -2.04 -8.47 -5.92
CA SER A 139 -0.65 -8.05 -6.13
C SER A 139 -0.07 -7.31 -4.93
N ASN A 140 -0.80 -6.35 -4.36
CA ASN A 140 -0.30 -5.61 -3.19
C ASN A 140 -0.26 -6.45 -1.91
N SER A 141 -1.01 -7.56 -1.82
CA SER A 141 -0.94 -8.48 -0.67
C SER A 141 0.33 -9.34 -0.65
N VAL A 142 1.12 -9.36 -1.73
CA VAL A 142 2.36 -10.14 -1.83
C VAL A 142 3.61 -9.25 -1.92
N GLU A 143 3.39 -7.97 -2.11
CA GLU A 143 4.42 -6.95 -2.03
C GLU A 143 4.88 -6.74 -0.57
N VAL A 144 6.13 -6.32 -0.43
CA VAL A 144 6.69 -5.95 0.89
C VAL A 144 6.25 -4.52 1.20
N ILE A 145 4.97 -4.37 1.60
CA ILE A 145 4.35 -3.09 1.94
C ILE A 145 3.45 -3.19 3.16
N ARG A 146 3.24 -2.07 3.83
CA ARG A 146 2.43 -1.97 5.05
C ARG A 146 0.92 -1.93 4.83
N ASP A 147 0.49 -1.74 3.58
CA ASP A 147 -0.92 -1.56 3.21
C ASP A 147 -1.82 -2.72 3.62
N PRO A 148 -1.46 -4.01 3.38
CA PRO A 148 -2.30 -5.15 3.78
C PRO A 148 -2.59 -5.22 5.28
N ILE A 149 -1.64 -4.81 6.12
CA ILE A 149 -1.83 -4.71 7.57
C ILE A 149 -2.89 -3.65 7.88
N GLY A 150 -2.76 -2.46 7.26
CA GLY A 150 -3.74 -1.39 7.40
C GLY A 150 -5.12 -1.83 6.95
N TRP A 151 -5.25 -2.54 5.84
CA TRP A 151 -6.51 -3.06 5.31
C TRP A 151 -7.19 -4.06 6.25
N PHE A 152 -6.41 -5.00 6.80
CA PHE A 152 -6.93 -5.98 7.75
C PHE A 152 -7.48 -5.29 9.01
N PHE A 153 -6.69 -4.45 9.66
CA PHE A 153 -7.12 -3.78 10.88
C PHE A 153 -8.24 -2.77 10.64
N LEU A 154 -8.22 -2.05 9.50
CA LEU A 154 -9.32 -1.15 9.13
C LEU A 154 -10.64 -1.92 8.96
N SER A 155 -10.63 -3.02 8.22
CA SER A 155 -11.83 -3.84 8.00
C SER A 155 -12.33 -4.49 9.30
N ALA A 156 -11.42 -4.96 10.17
CA ALA A 156 -11.75 -5.50 11.47
C ALA A 156 -12.37 -4.45 12.41
N GLY A 157 -11.79 -3.23 12.43
CA GLY A 157 -12.33 -2.11 13.19
C GLY A 157 -13.74 -1.71 12.74
N ILE A 158 -13.96 -1.58 11.43
CA ILE A 158 -15.29 -1.30 10.86
C ILE A 158 -16.29 -2.40 11.23
N TRP A 159 -15.91 -3.66 11.08
CA TRP A 159 -16.75 -4.78 11.49
C TRP A 159 -17.15 -4.71 12.96
N ALA A 160 -16.19 -4.46 13.84
CA ALA A 160 -16.45 -4.35 15.29
C ALA A 160 -17.42 -3.20 15.61
N VAL A 161 -17.31 -2.04 14.95
CA VAL A 161 -18.25 -0.91 15.11
C VAL A 161 -19.65 -1.30 14.66
N ILE A 162 -19.81 -2.02 13.55
CA ILE A 162 -21.10 -2.44 13.02
C ILE A 162 -21.78 -3.43 13.97
N HIS A 163 -21.01 -4.33 14.60
CA HIS A 163 -21.50 -5.37 15.53
C HIS A 163 -21.61 -4.91 16.99
N ARG A 164 -21.40 -3.62 17.29
CA ARG A 164 -21.43 -3.10 18.68
C ARG A 164 -22.74 -3.31 19.45
N ASN A 165 -23.86 -3.56 18.75
CA ASN A 165 -25.18 -3.75 19.40
C ASN A 165 -25.41 -5.18 19.92
N THR A 166 -24.38 -5.80 20.46
CA THR A 166 -24.39 -7.14 21.06
C THR A 166 -24.15 -7.06 22.58
N PRO A 167 -24.35 -8.16 23.34
CA PRO A 167 -24.06 -8.15 24.78
C PRO A 167 -22.63 -7.73 25.15
N CYS A 168 -21.62 -8.05 24.28
CA CYS A 168 -20.22 -7.68 24.46
C CYS A 168 -19.86 -6.30 23.89
N ARG A 169 -20.78 -5.36 23.89
CA ARG A 169 -20.71 -4.05 23.26
C ARG A 169 -19.40 -3.27 23.54
N HIS A 170 -19.02 -3.15 24.80
CA HIS A 170 -17.82 -2.44 25.22
C HIS A 170 -16.54 -3.12 24.68
N GLY A 171 -16.52 -4.46 24.65
CA GLY A 171 -15.43 -5.23 24.07
C GLY A 171 -15.28 -4.98 22.56
N PHE A 172 -16.38 -4.91 21.81
CA PHE A 172 -16.35 -4.56 20.39
C PHE A 172 -15.85 -3.13 20.13
N LEU A 173 -16.25 -2.15 20.94
CA LEU A 173 -15.81 -0.77 20.80
C LEU A 173 -14.32 -0.60 21.17
N LEU A 174 -13.87 -1.28 22.21
CA LEU A 174 -12.45 -1.35 22.57
C LEU A 174 -11.62 -2.00 21.44
N ALA A 175 -12.08 -3.15 20.93
CA ALA A 175 -11.43 -3.83 19.81
C ALA A 175 -11.40 -2.97 18.55
N ALA A 176 -12.48 -2.25 18.24
CA ALA A 176 -12.54 -1.31 17.12
C ALA A 176 -11.47 -0.20 17.24
N SER A 177 -11.37 0.41 18.43
CA SER A 177 -10.38 1.44 18.71
C SER A 177 -8.95 0.92 18.56
N LEU A 178 -8.64 -0.25 19.12
CA LEU A 178 -7.33 -0.90 18.99
C LEU A 178 -7.01 -1.24 17.52
N CYS A 179 -8.00 -1.72 16.77
CA CYS A 179 -7.84 -1.99 15.34
C CYS A 179 -7.56 -0.69 14.56
N PHE A 180 -8.29 0.40 14.80
CA PHE A 180 -8.02 1.67 14.14
C PHE A 180 -6.65 2.26 14.52
N LEU A 181 -6.21 2.11 15.75
CA LEU A 181 -4.86 2.51 16.19
C LEU A 181 -3.78 1.66 15.51
N ALA A 182 -3.98 0.35 15.40
CA ALA A 182 -3.07 -0.54 14.67
C ALA A 182 -3.04 -0.20 13.16
N ALA A 183 -4.20 0.10 12.56
CA ALA A 183 -4.29 0.58 11.19
C ALA A 183 -3.57 1.93 11.02
N ALA A 184 -3.70 2.86 11.97
CA ALA A 184 -3.02 4.15 11.97
C ALA A 184 -1.51 4.00 12.20
N TRP A 185 -1.07 3.01 12.97
CA TRP A 185 0.37 2.72 13.09
C TRP A 185 0.94 2.16 11.80
N ALA A 186 0.19 1.34 11.06
CA ALA A 186 0.58 0.93 9.71
C ALA A 186 0.50 2.10 8.73
N ARG A 187 -0.63 2.82 8.70
CA ARG A 187 -0.88 3.97 7.82
C ARG A 187 -1.57 5.09 8.59
N ILE A 188 -0.88 6.19 8.77
CA ILE A 188 -1.34 7.34 9.59
C ILE A 188 -2.69 7.89 9.10
N GLU A 189 -2.96 7.75 7.81
CA GLU A 189 -4.23 8.17 7.20
C GLU A 189 -5.45 7.50 7.86
N SER A 190 -5.28 6.32 8.44
CA SER A 190 -6.36 5.57 9.11
C SER A 190 -6.89 6.29 10.36
N ILE A 191 -6.18 7.28 10.89
CA ILE A 191 -6.67 8.09 12.03
C ILE A 191 -7.96 8.86 11.68
N LEU A 192 -8.14 9.22 10.40
CA LEU A 192 -9.36 9.86 9.91
C LEU A 192 -10.59 8.96 10.12
N PHE A 193 -10.44 7.65 9.90
CA PHE A 193 -11.54 6.69 10.09
C PHE A 193 -11.90 6.56 11.57
N MET A 194 -10.94 6.68 12.47
CA MET A 194 -11.20 6.73 13.92
C MET A 194 -12.01 8.00 14.29
N ALA A 195 -11.65 9.15 13.73
CA ALA A 195 -12.37 10.41 13.95
C ALA A 195 -13.81 10.33 13.41
N ILE A 196 -14.02 9.77 12.22
CA ILE A 196 -15.36 9.58 11.64
C ILE A 196 -16.18 8.58 12.46
N THR A 197 -15.53 7.53 12.96
CA THR A 197 -16.20 6.58 13.86
C THR A 197 -16.67 7.26 15.15
N LEU A 198 -15.85 8.11 15.74
CA LEU A 198 -16.24 8.92 16.90
C LEU A 198 -17.43 9.84 16.56
N ALA A 199 -17.37 10.55 15.43
CA ALA A 199 -18.48 11.38 14.96
C ALA A 199 -19.76 10.56 14.75
N TYR A 200 -19.65 9.35 14.19
CA TYR A 200 -20.77 8.44 14.04
C TYR A 200 -21.35 7.99 15.38
N LEU A 201 -20.51 7.64 16.36
CA LEU A 201 -20.98 7.28 17.72
C LEU A 201 -21.71 8.45 18.40
N LEU A 202 -21.21 9.69 18.19
CA LEU A 202 -21.87 10.90 18.69
C LEU A 202 -23.18 11.21 17.96
N TYR A 203 -23.29 10.90 16.67
CA TYR A 203 -24.50 11.06 15.87
C TYR A 203 -25.59 10.05 16.25
N ASP A 204 -25.20 8.77 16.40
CA ASP A 204 -26.13 7.66 16.69
C ASP A 204 -26.48 7.55 18.20
N ARG A 205 -26.82 8.68 18.82
CA ARG A 205 -27.12 8.79 20.28
C ARG A 205 -28.23 7.87 20.75
N LYS A 206 -29.13 7.48 19.88
CA LYS A 206 -30.23 6.53 20.21
C LYS A 206 -29.68 5.15 20.58
N ASN A 207 -28.59 4.76 19.95
CA ASN A 207 -27.95 3.45 20.12
C ASN A 207 -26.58 3.55 20.81
N THR A 208 -26.13 4.73 21.24
CA THR A 208 -24.79 4.94 21.82
C THR A 208 -24.91 5.62 23.18
N LYS A 209 -24.34 5.00 24.22
CA LYS A 209 -24.27 5.56 25.58
C LYS A 209 -22.91 6.28 25.76
N THR A 210 -22.84 7.17 26.74
CA THR A 210 -21.58 7.88 27.09
C THR A 210 -20.44 6.90 27.38
N MET A 211 -20.73 5.80 28.07
CA MET A 211 -19.74 4.76 28.35
C MET A 211 -19.17 4.11 27.08
N ASP A 212 -19.95 3.98 26.02
CA ASP A 212 -19.47 3.44 24.72
C ASP A 212 -18.37 4.33 24.12
N ILE A 213 -18.58 5.63 24.19
CA ILE A 213 -17.59 6.63 23.73
C ILE A 213 -16.33 6.54 24.58
N LEU A 214 -16.46 6.39 25.91
CA LEU A 214 -15.32 6.24 26.79
C LEU A 214 -14.54 4.95 26.49
N PHE A 215 -15.22 3.82 26.29
CA PHE A 215 -14.54 2.58 25.90
C PHE A 215 -13.84 2.70 24.54
N PHE A 216 -14.46 3.37 23.56
CA PHE A 216 -13.84 3.61 22.26
C PHE A 216 -12.63 4.54 22.37
N LEU A 217 -12.67 5.58 23.20
CA LEU A 217 -11.57 6.52 23.37
C LEU A 217 -10.46 6.02 24.32
N SER A 218 -10.75 5.05 25.18
CA SER A 218 -9.82 4.63 26.24
C SER A 218 -8.43 4.23 25.74
N PRO A 219 -8.21 3.47 24.64
CA PRO A 219 -6.87 3.17 24.16
C PRO A 219 -6.11 4.42 23.67
N LEU A 220 -6.82 5.37 23.04
CA LEU A 220 -6.23 6.63 22.60
C LEU A 220 -5.81 7.49 23.80
N LEU A 221 -6.66 7.56 24.83
CA LEU A 221 -6.35 8.27 26.08
C LEU A 221 -5.16 7.66 26.80
N VAL A 222 -5.09 6.33 26.86
CA VAL A 222 -3.94 5.62 27.46
C VAL A 222 -2.65 5.98 26.71
N ILE A 223 -2.63 5.89 25.37
CA ILE A 223 -1.46 6.27 24.56
C ILE A 223 -1.11 7.75 24.79
N PHE A 224 -2.11 8.63 24.83
CA PHE A 224 -1.90 10.08 25.06
C PHE A 224 -1.25 10.33 26.41
N PHE A 225 -1.78 9.75 27.50
CA PHE A 225 -1.24 9.93 28.85
C PHE A 225 0.18 9.36 29.00
N PHE A 226 0.45 8.17 28.42
CA PHE A 226 1.80 7.61 28.41
C PHE A 226 2.78 8.46 27.61
N SER A 227 2.35 9.02 26.48
CA SER A 227 3.18 9.93 25.69
C SER A 227 3.47 11.22 26.45
N LEU A 228 2.46 11.79 27.12
CA LEU A 228 2.62 13.00 27.95
C LEU A 228 3.56 12.74 29.12
N ALA A 229 3.38 11.63 29.84
CA ALA A 229 4.28 11.25 30.94
C ALA A 229 5.71 11.05 30.42
N GLY A 230 5.88 10.32 29.29
CA GLY A 230 7.20 10.14 28.66
C GLY A 230 7.87 11.47 28.30
N MET A 231 7.12 12.45 27.80
CA MET A 231 7.64 13.79 27.50
C MET A 231 8.08 14.54 28.80
N MET A 232 7.28 14.45 29.86
CA MET A 232 7.62 15.09 31.13
C MET A 232 8.88 14.52 31.77
N PHE A 233 9.11 13.18 31.64
CA PHE A 233 10.28 12.54 32.24
C PHE A 233 11.53 12.55 31.34
N SER A 234 11.38 12.62 30.00
CA SER A 234 12.50 12.56 29.06
C SER A 234 12.96 13.92 28.53
N GLY A 235 12.24 15.01 28.85
CA GLY A 235 12.52 16.33 28.28
C GLY A 235 12.22 16.49 26.80
N LEU A 236 11.56 15.50 26.19
CA LEU A 236 11.14 15.55 24.78
C LEU A 236 10.05 16.59 24.58
N THR A 237 10.12 17.36 23.51
CA THR A 237 9.11 18.36 23.15
C THR A 237 8.10 17.79 22.16
N LEU A 238 6.92 18.41 22.05
CA LEU A 238 5.95 18.08 20.98
C LEU A 238 6.56 18.18 19.58
N GLY A 239 7.57 19.03 19.42
CA GLY A 239 8.34 19.17 18.19
C GLY A 239 9.17 17.95 17.83
N ASP A 240 9.54 17.12 18.79
CA ASP A 240 10.31 15.89 18.59
C ASP A 240 9.41 14.70 18.18
N LEU A 241 8.09 14.85 18.31
CA LEU A 241 7.11 13.87 17.85
C LEU A 241 6.95 13.98 16.33
N HIS A 242 7.77 13.24 15.57
CA HIS A 242 7.73 13.19 14.10
C HIS A 242 6.31 12.96 13.53
N ARG A 243 5.50 12.14 14.19
CA ARG A 243 4.11 11.87 13.82
C ARG A 243 3.19 13.08 13.92
N GLY A 244 3.38 13.95 14.93
CA GLY A 244 2.60 15.17 15.05
C GLY A 244 2.86 16.14 13.90
N LYS A 245 4.12 16.31 13.50
CA LYS A 245 4.50 17.11 12.32
C LYS A 245 3.96 16.53 11.02
N GLU A 246 4.00 15.21 10.86
CA GLU A 246 3.43 14.53 9.69
C GLU A 246 1.92 14.78 9.56
N ILE A 247 1.17 14.67 10.66
CA ILE A 247 -0.28 14.93 10.67
C ILE A 247 -0.56 16.38 10.31
N ALA A 248 0.10 17.35 10.98
CA ALA A 248 -0.07 18.78 10.70
C ALA A 248 0.30 19.12 9.26
N GLY A 249 1.39 18.55 8.75
CA GLY A 249 1.83 18.70 7.37
C GLY A 249 0.77 18.26 6.37
N LYS A 250 0.06 17.17 6.62
CA LYS A 250 -0.99 16.66 5.72
C LYS A 250 -2.18 17.62 5.52
N PHE A 251 -2.39 18.57 6.42
CA PHE A 251 -3.45 19.60 6.27
C PHE A 251 -2.96 20.85 5.55
N ILE A 252 -1.71 21.25 5.75
CA ILE A 252 -1.16 22.51 5.25
C ILE A 252 -0.49 22.31 3.88
N GLU A 253 0.24 21.21 3.73
CA GLU A 253 1.05 20.91 2.55
C GLU A 253 0.25 20.86 1.25
N PRO A 254 -0.96 20.27 1.17
CA PRO A 254 -1.73 20.26 -0.06
C PRO A 254 -2.03 21.65 -0.61
N ILE A 255 -2.35 22.61 0.27
CA ILE A 255 -2.63 24.00 -0.13
C ILE A 255 -1.36 24.66 -0.65
N ARG A 256 -0.22 24.42 0.03
CA ARG A 256 1.08 24.94 -0.39
C ARG A 256 1.49 24.39 -1.75
N GLN A 257 1.42 23.08 -1.93
CA GLN A 257 1.79 22.42 -3.18
C GLN A 257 0.88 22.80 -4.36
N TYR A 258 -0.42 22.95 -4.11
CA TYR A 258 -1.36 23.46 -5.11
C TYR A 258 -0.94 24.86 -5.60
N ARG A 259 -0.59 25.78 -4.67
CA ARG A 259 -0.12 27.13 -5.03
C ARG A 259 1.18 27.09 -5.81
N LEU A 260 2.17 26.30 -5.33
CA LEU A 260 3.44 26.14 -6.02
C LEU A 260 3.27 25.60 -7.44
N MET A 261 2.39 24.63 -7.65
CA MET A 261 2.08 24.10 -8.98
C MET A 261 1.45 25.19 -9.87
N ALA A 262 0.48 25.93 -9.35
CA ALA A 262 -0.18 27.02 -10.09
C ALA A 262 0.80 28.13 -10.48
N ASP A 263 1.76 28.47 -9.59
CA ASP A 263 2.78 29.46 -9.86
C ASP A 263 3.84 28.95 -10.85
N SER A 264 4.24 27.67 -10.74
CA SER A 264 5.14 27.03 -11.71
C SER A 264 4.54 27.00 -13.12
N LEU A 265 3.25 26.69 -13.25
CA LEU A 265 2.56 26.74 -14.55
C LEU A 265 2.55 28.17 -15.12
N LYS A 266 2.40 29.20 -14.27
CA LYS A 266 2.46 30.60 -14.69
C LYS A 266 3.83 30.97 -15.24
N THR A 267 4.92 30.54 -14.57
CA THR A 267 6.30 30.82 -15.04
C THR A 267 6.60 30.11 -16.34
N LEU A 268 6.13 28.87 -16.53
CA LEU A 268 6.31 28.11 -17.77
C LEU A 268 5.62 28.77 -18.97
N VAL A 269 4.51 29.44 -18.80
CA VAL A 269 3.85 30.21 -19.88
C VAL A 269 4.79 31.27 -20.42
N TRP A 270 5.46 32.02 -19.55
CA TRP A 270 6.35 33.11 -19.94
C TRP A 270 7.68 32.63 -20.58
N SER A 271 8.09 31.41 -20.32
CA SER A 271 9.35 30.86 -20.82
C SER A 271 9.20 30.02 -22.09
N SER A 272 7.98 29.72 -22.53
CA SER A 272 7.76 28.85 -23.68
C SER A 272 7.64 29.64 -24.99
N PRO A 273 8.43 29.29 -26.02
CA PRO A 273 8.31 29.88 -27.35
C PRO A 273 7.15 29.33 -28.17
N ASN A 274 6.40 28.36 -27.66
CA ASN A 274 5.32 27.67 -28.40
C ASN A 274 3.96 28.33 -28.11
N PRO A 275 3.26 28.89 -29.12
CA PRO A 275 1.96 29.53 -28.94
C PRO A 275 0.88 28.61 -28.35
N PHE A 276 0.89 27.32 -28.66
CA PHE A 276 -0.06 26.37 -28.07
C PHE A 276 0.10 26.25 -26.55
N VAL A 277 1.33 26.33 -26.06
CA VAL A 277 1.61 26.27 -24.62
C VAL A 277 1.09 27.52 -23.91
N GLU A 278 1.20 28.69 -24.55
CA GLU A 278 0.70 29.96 -24.04
C GLU A 278 -0.81 29.97 -23.79
N PHE A 279 -1.60 29.31 -24.65
CA PHE A 279 -3.06 29.20 -24.47
C PHE A 279 -3.44 28.01 -23.57
N PHE A 280 -2.73 26.89 -23.65
CA PHE A 280 -3.08 25.67 -22.93
C PHE A 280 -2.76 25.71 -21.43
N LEU A 281 -1.58 26.22 -21.05
CA LEU A 281 -1.18 26.22 -19.63
C LEU A 281 -2.04 27.08 -18.71
N PRO A 282 -2.56 28.26 -19.09
CA PRO A 282 -3.52 29.00 -18.29
C PRO A 282 -4.80 28.21 -18.02
N GLU A 283 -5.32 27.48 -19.02
CA GLU A 283 -6.50 26.63 -18.84
C GLU A 283 -6.19 25.45 -17.90
N VAL A 284 -5.05 24.80 -18.04
CA VAL A 284 -4.59 23.75 -17.11
C VAL A 284 -4.51 24.30 -15.69
N ARG A 285 -3.92 25.49 -15.51
CA ARG A 285 -3.81 26.15 -14.21
C ARG A 285 -5.17 26.43 -13.56
N ASN A 286 -6.13 26.92 -14.34
CA ASN A 286 -7.48 27.19 -13.84
C ASN A 286 -8.23 25.91 -13.46
N HIS A 287 -7.87 24.77 -14.06
CA HIS A 287 -8.55 23.48 -13.91
C HIS A 287 -7.74 22.41 -13.17
N ILE A 288 -6.64 22.78 -12.46
CA ILE A 288 -5.80 21.83 -11.68
C ILE A 288 -6.67 20.94 -10.77
N TRP A 289 -7.65 21.53 -10.08
CA TRP A 289 -8.56 20.82 -9.19
C TRP A 289 -9.42 19.78 -9.93
N LEU A 290 -9.87 20.09 -11.15
CA LEU A 290 -10.67 19.18 -11.99
C LEU A 290 -9.79 18.06 -12.55
N ILE A 291 -8.57 18.38 -12.98
CA ILE A 291 -7.58 17.38 -13.44
C ILE A 291 -7.24 16.41 -12.31
N ALA A 292 -7.04 16.89 -11.09
CA ALA A 292 -6.83 16.04 -9.92
C ALA A 292 -8.04 15.13 -9.65
N MET A 293 -9.27 15.65 -9.76
CA MET A 293 -10.49 14.84 -9.61
C MET A 293 -10.61 13.78 -10.70
N GLY A 294 -10.31 14.13 -11.95
CA GLY A 294 -10.27 13.18 -13.07
C GLY A 294 -9.21 12.09 -12.87
N THR A 295 -8.05 12.46 -12.33
CA THR A 295 -6.98 11.52 -11.98
C THR A 295 -7.45 10.53 -10.91
N VAL A 296 -8.09 11.00 -9.83
CA VAL A 296 -8.64 10.13 -8.79
C VAL A 296 -9.69 9.19 -9.35
N LEU A 297 -10.61 9.70 -10.20
CA LEU A 297 -11.65 8.88 -10.81
C LEU A 297 -11.05 7.81 -11.73
N ASN A 298 -10.11 8.17 -12.60
CA ASN A 298 -9.45 7.20 -13.47
C ASN A 298 -8.72 6.11 -12.66
N ARG A 299 -7.95 6.51 -11.65
CA ARG A 299 -7.25 5.56 -10.77
C ARG A 299 -8.20 4.71 -9.92
N PHE A 300 -9.36 5.24 -9.54
CA PHE A 300 -10.43 4.48 -8.89
C PHE A 300 -10.94 3.35 -9.81
N LEU A 301 -11.26 3.66 -11.07
CA LEU A 301 -11.73 2.67 -12.04
C LEU A 301 -10.69 1.56 -12.26
N GLU A 302 -9.42 1.93 -12.38
CA GLU A 302 -8.31 0.98 -12.54
C GLU A 302 -8.09 0.11 -11.28
N ALA A 303 -8.14 0.71 -10.08
CA ALA A 303 -7.92 0.02 -8.80
C ALA A 303 -9.02 -1.02 -8.51
N PHE A 304 -10.27 -0.69 -8.80
CA PHE A 304 -11.38 -1.63 -8.67
C PHE A 304 -11.42 -2.68 -9.78
N PHE A 305 -10.51 -2.59 -10.74
CA PHE A 305 -10.52 -3.42 -11.94
C PHE A 305 -11.80 -3.19 -12.76
N TYR A 306 -11.68 -2.59 -13.93
CA TYR A 306 -12.81 -2.07 -14.74
C TYR A 306 -14.07 -2.95 -14.79
N PRO A 307 -14.00 -4.30 -14.98
CA PRO A 307 -15.19 -5.13 -14.98
C PRO A 307 -15.94 -5.15 -13.65
N PHE A 308 -15.23 -4.98 -12.52
CA PHE A 308 -15.84 -5.05 -11.19
C PHE A 308 -16.42 -3.72 -10.72
N VAL A 309 -16.04 -2.61 -11.36
CA VAL A 309 -16.62 -1.28 -11.08
C VAL A 309 -18.14 -1.27 -11.32
N VAL A 310 -18.63 -2.09 -12.24
CA VAL A 310 -20.07 -2.23 -12.52
C VAL A 310 -20.87 -2.56 -11.25
N PHE A 311 -20.33 -3.39 -10.36
CA PHE A 311 -21.01 -3.74 -9.10
C PHE A 311 -21.19 -2.51 -8.21
N TYR A 312 -20.23 -1.60 -8.14
CA TYR A 312 -20.35 -0.38 -7.35
C TYR A 312 -21.41 0.57 -7.92
N PHE A 313 -21.42 0.79 -9.23
CA PHE A 313 -22.42 1.66 -9.85
C PHE A 313 -23.84 1.08 -9.73
N LEU A 314 -24.01 -0.21 -9.95
CA LEU A 314 -25.29 -0.87 -9.75
C LEU A 314 -25.75 -0.79 -8.29
N GLY A 315 -24.81 -0.89 -7.35
CA GLY A 315 -25.06 -0.90 -5.90
C GLY A 315 -25.48 0.45 -5.33
N LEU A 316 -25.12 1.57 -6.00
CA LEU A 316 -25.52 2.91 -5.54
C LEU A 316 -27.04 3.04 -5.40
N SER A 317 -27.80 2.37 -6.26
CA SER A 317 -29.27 2.36 -6.14
C SER A 317 -29.77 1.57 -4.93
N GLY A 318 -29.01 0.57 -4.47
CA GLY A 318 -29.32 -0.24 -3.29
C GLY A 318 -29.19 0.54 -1.98
N ILE A 319 -28.29 1.52 -1.92
CA ILE A 319 -28.09 2.37 -0.74
C ILE A 319 -29.40 3.12 -0.39
N ARG A 320 -30.17 3.54 -1.39
CA ARG A 320 -31.44 4.26 -1.17
C ARG A 320 -32.48 3.40 -0.41
N LYS A 321 -32.48 2.07 -0.60
CA LYS A 321 -33.40 1.13 0.06
C LYS A 321 -33.18 1.10 1.58
N TYR A 322 -31.97 1.31 2.04
CA TYR A 322 -31.56 1.24 3.44
C TYR A 322 -31.19 2.61 4.03
N ARG A 323 -31.77 3.69 3.51
CA ARG A 323 -31.46 5.08 3.92
C ARG A 323 -31.65 5.35 5.42
N SER A 324 -32.49 4.59 6.10
CA SER A 324 -32.74 4.68 7.55
C SER A 324 -31.71 3.94 8.40
N ASP A 325 -30.86 3.09 7.82
CA ASP A 325 -29.83 2.36 8.56
C ASP A 325 -28.60 3.25 8.79
N THR A 326 -28.40 3.70 10.03
CA THR A 326 -27.29 4.57 10.43
C THR A 326 -25.92 3.93 10.17
N ARG A 327 -25.81 2.58 10.16
CA ARG A 327 -24.58 1.84 9.87
C ARG A 327 -24.18 2.02 8.40
N LEU A 328 -25.14 2.10 7.49
CA LEU A 328 -24.87 2.35 6.07
C LEU A 328 -24.45 3.80 5.84
N LEU A 329 -25.03 4.76 6.56
CA LEU A 329 -24.57 6.16 6.56
C LEU A 329 -23.10 6.23 7.03
N TYR A 330 -22.74 5.49 8.07
CA TYR A 330 -21.37 5.39 8.56
C TYR A 330 -20.40 4.88 7.48
N LEU A 331 -20.72 3.76 6.82
CA LEU A 331 -19.90 3.21 5.73
C LEU A 331 -19.76 4.19 4.55
N THR A 332 -20.86 4.90 4.22
CA THR A 332 -20.85 5.94 3.17
C THR A 332 -19.93 7.10 3.57
N ALA A 333 -20.00 7.55 4.83
CA ALA A 333 -19.13 8.61 5.35
C ALA A 333 -17.65 8.20 5.30
N LEU A 334 -17.31 6.96 5.68
CA LEU A 334 -15.95 6.43 5.56
C LEU A 334 -15.48 6.39 4.10
N THR A 335 -16.33 5.94 3.17
CA THR A 335 -16.02 5.86 1.74
C THR A 335 -15.75 7.25 1.15
N LEU A 336 -16.63 8.21 1.41
CA LEU A 336 -16.48 9.59 0.94
C LEU A 336 -15.26 10.28 1.53
N SER A 337 -14.97 10.03 2.81
CA SER A 337 -13.78 10.58 3.46
C SER A 337 -12.49 9.98 2.90
N GLY A 338 -12.49 8.68 2.61
CA GLY A 338 -11.38 8.02 1.91
C GLY A 338 -11.13 8.64 0.52
N LEU A 339 -12.19 8.86 -0.27
CA LEU A 339 -12.10 9.53 -1.57
C LEU A 339 -11.59 10.97 -1.44
N SER A 340 -12.12 11.73 -0.49
CA SER A 340 -11.69 13.12 -0.24
C SER A 340 -10.21 13.16 0.16
N MET A 341 -9.76 12.23 0.98
CA MET A 341 -8.35 12.13 1.37
C MET A 341 -7.44 11.80 0.16
N LEU A 342 -7.85 10.87 -0.72
CA LEU A 342 -7.10 10.58 -1.94
C LEU A 342 -7.06 11.77 -2.90
N TYR A 343 -8.15 12.54 -2.98
CA TYR A 343 -8.20 13.77 -3.76
C TYR A 343 -7.20 14.81 -3.23
N VAL A 344 -7.20 15.06 -1.92
CA VAL A 344 -6.24 15.98 -1.26
C VAL A 344 -4.80 15.49 -1.44
N HIS A 345 -4.56 14.18 -1.31
CA HIS A 345 -3.25 13.58 -1.55
C HIS A 345 -2.79 13.77 -3.02
N THR A 346 -3.71 13.66 -3.97
CA THR A 346 -3.41 13.90 -5.39
C THR A 346 -3.01 15.36 -5.63
N LEU A 347 -3.71 16.33 -5.04
CA LEU A 347 -3.33 17.75 -5.12
C LEU A 347 -1.97 18.04 -4.49
N GLN A 348 -1.55 17.23 -3.51
CA GLN A 348 -0.27 17.39 -2.84
C GLN A 348 0.91 16.81 -3.63
N THR A 349 0.76 15.61 -4.17
CA THR A 349 1.91 14.82 -4.66
C THR A 349 1.84 14.47 -6.14
N TRP A 350 0.66 14.48 -6.74
CA TRP A 350 0.34 13.93 -8.07
C TRP A 350 0.71 12.45 -8.25
N MET A 351 1.18 11.79 -7.18
CA MET A 351 1.52 10.37 -7.16
C MET A 351 0.43 9.58 -6.46
N LEU A 352 -0.50 9.01 -7.25
CA LEU A 352 -1.62 8.23 -6.76
C LEU A 352 -1.46 6.76 -7.16
N TYR A 353 -1.01 5.93 -6.22
CA TYR A 353 -0.85 4.49 -6.44
C TYR A 353 -2.17 3.74 -6.21
N TYR A 354 -2.39 2.66 -6.97
CA TYR A 354 -3.59 1.83 -6.86
C TYR A 354 -3.81 1.25 -5.45
N ARG A 355 -2.73 0.93 -4.74
CA ARG A 355 -2.76 0.41 -3.37
C ARG A 355 -3.50 1.32 -2.38
N PHE A 356 -3.51 2.63 -2.62
CA PHE A 356 -4.17 3.59 -1.72
C PHE A 356 -5.69 3.47 -1.75
N PHE A 357 -6.27 2.91 -2.82
CA PHE A 357 -7.71 2.73 -2.92
C PHE A 357 -8.28 1.66 -1.99
N GLY A 358 -7.44 0.83 -1.35
CA GLY A 358 -7.90 -0.11 -0.31
C GLY A 358 -8.71 0.57 0.79
N ILE A 359 -8.36 1.82 1.17
CA ILE A 359 -9.11 2.60 2.17
C ILE A 359 -10.52 3.01 1.72
N VAL A 360 -10.76 3.06 0.42
CA VAL A 360 -12.09 3.34 -0.19
C VAL A 360 -12.84 2.03 -0.44
N MET A 361 -12.14 1.01 -0.97
CA MET A 361 -12.74 -0.28 -1.33
C MET A 361 -13.34 -0.99 -0.11
N ILE A 362 -12.65 -0.94 1.03
CA ILE A 362 -13.06 -1.63 2.25
C ILE A 362 -14.41 -1.11 2.76
N PRO A 363 -14.64 0.17 3.05
CA PRO A 363 -15.95 0.64 3.49
C PRO A 363 -17.01 0.58 2.39
N ALA A 364 -16.61 0.63 1.10
CA ALA A 364 -17.53 0.52 -0.04
C ALA A 364 -17.97 -0.92 -0.36
N VAL A 365 -17.50 -1.94 0.38
CA VAL A 365 -17.78 -3.36 0.11
C VAL A 365 -19.29 -3.66 0.06
N VAL A 366 -20.09 -2.99 0.89
CA VAL A 366 -21.56 -3.19 0.92
C VAL A 366 -22.22 -2.64 -0.35
N CYS A 367 -21.68 -1.56 -0.92
CA CYS A 367 -22.14 -1.06 -2.22
C CYS A 367 -21.90 -2.09 -3.32
N CYS A 368 -20.73 -2.74 -3.34
CA CYS A 368 -20.44 -3.86 -4.25
C CYS A 368 -21.44 -5.02 -4.05
N ALA A 369 -21.78 -5.33 -2.80
CA ALA A 369 -22.74 -6.38 -2.47
C ALA A 369 -24.17 -6.11 -3.00
N PHE A 370 -24.65 -4.88 -2.84
CA PHE A 370 -25.95 -4.48 -3.42
C PHE A 370 -25.92 -4.54 -4.95
N GLY A 371 -24.81 -4.18 -5.57
CA GLY A 371 -24.65 -4.30 -7.02
C GLY A 371 -24.66 -5.75 -7.49
N MET A 372 -24.02 -6.65 -6.74
CA MET A 372 -24.03 -8.08 -7.00
C MET A 372 -25.44 -8.65 -6.91
N GLU A 373 -26.19 -8.30 -5.86
CA GLU A 373 -27.59 -8.68 -5.68
C GLU A 373 -28.44 -8.22 -6.86
N LYS A 374 -28.33 -6.94 -7.22
CA LYS A 374 -29.07 -6.36 -8.34
C LYS A 374 -28.75 -6.99 -9.69
N LEU A 375 -27.47 -7.26 -9.97
CA LEU A 375 -27.04 -7.91 -11.21
C LEU A 375 -27.62 -9.33 -11.29
N ARG A 376 -27.54 -10.08 -10.20
CA ARG A 376 -28.11 -11.43 -10.09
C ARG A 376 -29.61 -11.41 -10.36
N ASP A 377 -30.36 -10.47 -9.78
CA ASP A 377 -31.81 -10.31 -9.98
C ASP A 377 -32.13 -9.99 -11.45
N ILE A 378 -31.37 -9.11 -12.08
CA ILE A 378 -31.53 -8.76 -13.50
C ILE A 378 -31.33 -10.01 -14.39
N ILE A 379 -30.26 -10.77 -14.15
CA ILE A 379 -29.92 -11.97 -14.94
C ILE A 379 -31.01 -13.03 -14.73
N SER A 380 -31.40 -13.31 -13.48
CA SER A 380 -32.42 -14.34 -13.18
C SER A 380 -33.76 -14.01 -13.83
N ARG A 381 -34.19 -12.74 -13.81
CA ARG A 381 -35.44 -12.30 -14.45
C ARG A 381 -35.36 -12.40 -15.97
N LYS A 382 -34.25 -11.96 -16.57
CA LYS A 382 -34.12 -11.87 -18.03
C LYS A 382 -34.02 -13.26 -18.67
N TRP A 383 -33.35 -14.20 -18.02
CA TRP A 383 -33.11 -15.53 -18.58
C TRP A 383 -34.00 -16.62 -17.99
N SER A 384 -34.93 -16.25 -17.09
CA SER A 384 -35.79 -17.21 -16.36
C SER A 384 -35.01 -18.39 -15.78
N SER A 385 -33.74 -18.13 -15.39
CA SER A 385 -32.79 -19.15 -14.95
C SER A 385 -32.87 -19.38 -13.46
N GLU A 386 -32.62 -20.62 -13.04
CA GLU A 386 -32.53 -20.97 -11.63
C GLU A 386 -31.44 -20.13 -10.93
N PRO A 387 -31.70 -19.63 -9.72
CA PRO A 387 -30.74 -18.82 -8.96
C PRO A 387 -29.38 -19.50 -8.74
N VAL A 388 -29.34 -20.83 -8.69
CA VAL A 388 -28.12 -21.63 -8.55
C VAL A 388 -27.24 -21.54 -9.81
N ILE A 389 -27.86 -21.61 -10.98
CA ILE A 389 -27.15 -21.50 -12.26
C ILE A 389 -26.53 -20.11 -12.39
N VAL A 390 -27.29 -19.06 -12.07
CA VAL A 390 -26.80 -17.68 -12.10
C VAL A 390 -25.63 -17.49 -11.13
N PHE A 391 -25.70 -18.09 -9.94
CA PHE A 391 -24.58 -18.06 -8.98
C PHE A 391 -23.29 -18.64 -9.59
N TRP A 392 -23.36 -19.84 -10.18
CA TRP A 392 -22.18 -20.50 -10.75
C TRP A 392 -21.64 -19.78 -11.99
N VAL A 393 -22.52 -19.24 -12.83
CA VAL A 393 -22.11 -18.42 -13.99
C VAL A 393 -21.34 -17.20 -13.50
N LEU A 394 -21.87 -16.45 -12.54
CA LEU A 394 -21.17 -15.29 -11.99
C LEU A 394 -19.86 -15.68 -11.31
N PHE A 395 -19.83 -16.79 -10.56
CA PHE A 395 -18.63 -17.29 -9.90
C PHE A 395 -17.51 -17.57 -10.91
N ILE A 396 -17.83 -18.30 -11.99
CA ILE A 396 -16.86 -18.63 -13.05
C ILE A 396 -16.43 -17.39 -13.81
N VAL A 397 -17.36 -16.49 -14.13
CA VAL A 397 -17.08 -15.24 -14.86
C VAL A 397 -16.14 -14.33 -14.05
N ILE A 398 -16.39 -14.16 -12.75
CA ILE A 398 -15.54 -13.34 -11.86
C ILE A 398 -14.11 -13.88 -11.84
N ILE A 399 -13.94 -15.19 -11.68
CA ILE A 399 -12.62 -15.83 -11.71
C ILE A 399 -12.00 -15.68 -13.10
N GLY A 400 -12.73 -16.04 -14.17
CA GLY A 400 -12.22 -16.05 -15.54
C GLY A 400 -11.73 -14.69 -16.02
N ILE A 401 -12.42 -13.61 -15.67
CA ILE A 401 -12.02 -12.25 -16.03
C ILE A 401 -10.78 -11.79 -15.26
N SER A 402 -10.63 -12.17 -14.00
CA SER A 402 -9.54 -11.72 -13.15
C SER A 402 -8.26 -12.56 -13.30
N LEU A 403 -8.39 -13.85 -13.64
CA LEU A 403 -7.31 -14.82 -13.64
C LEU A 403 -6.13 -14.44 -14.56
N PRO A 404 -6.34 -13.99 -15.82
CA PRO A 404 -5.22 -13.64 -16.71
C PRO A 404 -4.33 -12.52 -16.14
N LYS A 405 -4.92 -11.56 -15.42
CA LYS A 405 -4.16 -10.47 -14.80
C LYS A 405 -3.46 -10.90 -13.52
N ASN A 406 -4.06 -11.81 -12.74
CA ASN A 406 -3.47 -12.35 -11.51
C ASN A 406 -2.34 -13.35 -11.77
N LEU A 407 -2.38 -14.06 -12.90
CA LEU A 407 -1.34 -15.03 -13.25
C LEU A 407 -0.15 -14.40 -13.98
N LYS A 408 -0.25 -13.15 -14.39
CA LYS A 408 0.86 -12.45 -15.06
C LYS A 408 1.98 -12.18 -14.05
N SER A 409 3.18 -12.68 -14.34
CA SER A 409 4.40 -12.34 -13.58
C SER A 409 4.71 -10.84 -13.72
N GLY A 410 4.96 -10.18 -12.59
CA GLY A 410 5.38 -8.78 -12.56
C GLY A 410 6.89 -8.64 -12.57
N ASP A 411 7.39 -7.57 -13.22
CA ASP A 411 8.78 -7.08 -13.08
C ASP A 411 9.88 -8.13 -13.29
N THR A 412 9.66 -9.12 -14.15
CA THR A 412 10.65 -10.17 -14.45
C THR A 412 11.92 -9.62 -15.11
N ASP A 413 11.80 -8.53 -15.85
CA ASP A 413 12.90 -7.79 -16.46
C ASP A 413 13.88 -7.21 -15.43
N LYS A 414 13.38 -6.84 -14.25
CA LYS A 414 14.20 -6.31 -13.15
C LYS A 414 15.04 -7.37 -12.42
N SER A 415 14.92 -8.65 -12.77
CA SER A 415 15.80 -9.72 -12.23
C SER A 415 17.29 -9.45 -12.48
N VAL A 416 17.59 -8.65 -13.48
CA VAL A 416 18.95 -8.20 -13.79
C VAL A 416 19.62 -7.47 -12.61
N PHE A 417 18.87 -6.70 -11.81
CA PHE A 417 19.41 -6.00 -10.65
C PHE A 417 19.84 -6.98 -9.54
N ILE A 418 19.13 -8.11 -9.40
CA ILE A 418 19.54 -9.19 -8.48
C ILE A 418 20.84 -9.83 -8.99
N GLN A 419 20.94 -10.10 -10.30
CA GLN A 419 22.17 -10.70 -10.88
C GLN A 419 23.39 -9.80 -10.69
N ILE A 420 23.24 -8.49 -10.84
CA ILE A 420 24.30 -7.51 -10.57
C ILE A 420 24.69 -7.56 -9.10
N ALA A 421 23.71 -7.50 -8.19
CA ALA A 421 23.94 -7.55 -6.76
C ALA A 421 24.61 -8.86 -6.31
N ASP A 422 24.24 -10.01 -6.88
CA ASP A 422 24.88 -11.30 -6.65
C ASP A 422 26.34 -11.32 -7.13
N THR A 423 26.61 -10.65 -8.26
CA THR A 423 27.98 -10.52 -8.77
C THR A 423 28.83 -9.64 -7.83
N ILE A 424 28.28 -8.55 -7.33
CA ILE A 424 28.90 -7.70 -6.32
C ILE A 424 29.20 -8.51 -5.05
N SER A 425 28.22 -9.25 -4.54
CA SER A 425 28.35 -10.05 -3.31
C SER A 425 29.46 -11.11 -3.42
N ARG A 426 29.63 -11.72 -4.60
CA ARG A 426 30.69 -12.72 -4.86
C ARG A 426 32.10 -12.12 -4.93
N HIS A 427 32.23 -10.86 -5.32
CA HIS A 427 33.54 -10.18 -5.43
C HIS A 427 33.85 -9.30 -4.21
N ALA A 428 32.96 -9.15 -3.26
CA ALA A 428 33.16 -8.34 -2.07
C ALA A 428 33.90 -9.11 -0.98
N PRO A 429 34.77 -8.47 -0.19
CA PRO A 429 35.37 -9.09 1.01
C PRO A 429 34.33 -9.50 2.04
N ASP A 430 34.57 -10.61 2.76
CA ASP A 430 33.59 -11.24 3.66
C ASP A 430 33.18 -10.41 4.89
N ALA A 431 33.92 -9.38 5.23
CA ALA A 431 33.85 -8.77 6.57
C ALA A 431 33.09 -7.45 6.67
N ALA A 432 32.76 -6.76 5.58
CA ALA A 432 32.19 -5.41 5.65
C ALA A 432 30.89 -5.28 4.84
N ALA A 433 30.07 -4.29 5.21
CA ALA A 433 28.96 -3.85 4.40
C ALA A 433 29.44 -3.40 3.01
N ILE A 434 28.77 -3.88 1.96
CA ILE A 434 29.12 -3.54 0.59
C ILE A 434 28.58 -2.16 0.25
N LYS A 435 29.44 -1.29 -0.28
CA LYS A 435 29.08 0.01 -0.79
C LYS A 435 29.34 0.09 -2.29
N THR A 436 28.32 0.46 -3.05
CA THR A 436 28.37 0.54 -4.51
C THR A 436 27.89 1.90 -4.96
N ALA A 437 28.64 2.59 -5.81
CA ALA A 437 28.18 3.81 -6.47
C ALA A 437 27.28 3.45 -7.65
N THR A 438 26.06 3.95 -7.65
CA THR A 438 25.03 3.68 -8.67
C THR A 438 24.24 4.96 -9.00
N SER A 439 23.38 4.93 -10.02
CA SER A 439 22.38 5.98 -10.22
C SER A 439 21.30 5.92 -9.14
N ARG A 440 20.55 7.00 -8.96
CA ARG A 440 19.37 7.03 -8.08
C ARG A 440 18.31 5.98 -8.47
N HIS A 441 18.25 5.60 -9.75
CA HIS A 441 17.27 4.65 -10.27
C HIS A 441 17.50 3.22 -9.81
N THR A 442 18.77 2.78 -9.69
CA THR A 442 19.13 1.40 -9.36
C THR A 442 19.65 1.23 -7.95
N GLN A 443 20.05 2.31 -7.30
CA GLN A 443 20.71 2.35 -6.00
C GLN A 443 20.02 1.45 -4.96
N ILE A 444 18.70 1.59 -4.83
CA ILE A 444 17.96 0.92 -3.77
C ILE A 444 18.01 -0.59 -3.91
N TRP A 445 17.88 -1.11 -5.15
CA TRP A 445 17.89 -2.56 -5.38
C TRP A 445 19.29 -3.13 -5.29
N ILE A 446 20.27 -2.47 -5.93
CA ILE A 446 21.67 -2.93 -5.92
C ILE A 446 22.21 -2.95 -4.49
N SER A 447 22.05 -1.86 -3.74
CA SER A 447 22.51 -1.77 -2.35
C SER A 447 21.79 -2.79 -1.45
N PHE A 448 20.49 -2.93 -1.61
CA PHE A 448 19.68 -3.86 -0.80
C PHE A 448 20.09 -5.33 -1.04
N TYR A 449 20.05 -5.81 -2.30
CA TYR A 449 20.31 -7.21 -2.60
C TYR A 449 21.77 -7.60 -2.38
N ALA A 450 22.73 -6.69 -2.62
CA ALA A 450 24.13 -6.96 -2.33
C ALA A 450 24.41 -7.18 -0.83
N ASN A 451 23.58 -6.64 0.05
CA ASN A 451 23.73 -6.73 1.50
C ASN A 451 22.70 -7.63 2.20
N LEU A 452 21.70 -8.16 1.50
CA LEU A 452 20.55 -8.86 2.09
C LEU A 452 20.94 -10.07 2.97
N HIS A 453 21.96 -10.81 2.57
CA HIS A 453 22.40 -12.03 3.26
C HIS A 453 23.64 -11.83 4.13
N ARG A 454 24.09 -10.59 4.33
CA ARG A 454 25.23 -10.28 5.20
C ARG A 454 24.81 -10.18 6.65
N ALA A 455 25.73 -10.53 7.54
CA ALA A 455 25.51 -10.40 8.97
C ALA A 455 25.45 -8.91 9.40
N GLY A 456 24.58 -8.61 10.35
CA GLY A 456 24.40 -7.29 10.89
C GLY A 456 23.46 -6.38 10.08
N THR A 457 23.29 -5.17 10.56
CA THR A 457 22.42 -4.18 9.91
C THR A 457 23.10 -3.59 8.68
N PRO A 458 22.54 -3.74 7.46
CA PRO A 458 23.13 -3.16 6.26
C PRO A 458 23.06 -1.63 6.27
N PRO A 459 23.91 -0.95 5.47
CA PRO A 459 23.81 0.49 5.25
C PRO A 459 22.45 0.85 4.65
N CYS A 460 22.06 2.13 4.80
CA CYS A 460 20.82 2.60 4.19
C CYS A 460 20.87 2.48 2.66
N PRO A 461 19.91 1.80 2.03
CA PRO A 461 19.90 1.66 0.57
C PRO A 461 19.78 2.98 -0.19
N LEU A 462 19.36 4.08 0.47
CA LEU A 462 19.23 5.42 -0.10
C LEU A 462 20.29 6.40 0.40
N ASP A 463 21.45 5.91 0.86
CA ASP A 463 22.54 6.79 1.26
C ASP A 463 23.07 7.58 0.04
N GLU A 464 23.01 8.90 0.11
CA GLU A 464 23.47 9.80 -0.97
C GLU A 464 24.95 9.58 -1.28
N ALA A 465 25.77 9.12 -0.32
CA ALA A 465 27.16 8.75 -0.55
C ALA A 465 27.30 7.57 -1.53
N ASN A 466 26.28 6.78 -1.76
CA ASN A 466 26.27 5.69 -2.73
C ASN A 466 25.69 6.09 -4.11
N CYS A 467 25.27 7.35 -4.28
CA CYS A 467 24.71 7.86 -5.54
C CYS A 467 25.73 8.74 -6.28
N TRP A 468 26.28 8.25 -7.38
CA TRP A 468 27.29 8.98 -8.14
C TRP A 468 26.74 10.23 -8.84
N GLU A 469 25.43 10.39 -8.99
CA GLU A 469 24.80 11.62 -9.53
C GLU A 469 25.17 12.88 -8.74
N PHE A 470 25.57 12.74 -7.47
CA PHE A 470 26.04 13.83 -6.61
C PHE A 470 27.56 14.01 -6.63
N TYR A 471 28.26 13.32 -7.52
CA TYR A 471 29.72 13.37 -7.61
C TYR A 471 30.18 14.40 -8.64
N PRO A 472 31.42 14.91 -8.53
CA PRO A 472 31.97 15.84 -9.49
C PRO A 472 32.14 15.21 -10.88
N ASP A 473 31.93 16.00 -11.93
CA ASP A 473 32.19 15.63 -13.34
C ASP A 473 33.67 15.84 -13.69
N ASP A 474 34.55 15.22 -12.90
CA ASP A 474 36.00 15.18 -13.08
C ASP A 474 36.52 13.82 -12.63
N PRO A 475 37.31 13.09 -13.45
CA PRO A 475 37.74 11.72 -13.14
C PRO A 475 38.56 11.61 -11.85
N ALA A 476 39.42 12.57 -11.55
CA ALA A 476 40.28 12.53 -10.37
C ALA A 476 39.48 12.82 -9.09
N LEU A 477 38.61 13.83 -9.14
CA LEU A 477 37.72 14.16 -8.02
C LEU A 477 36.68 13.06 -7.79
N PHE A 478 36.12 12.48 -8.83
CA PHE A 478 35.22 11.34 -8.77
C PHE A 478 35.87 10.15 -8.04
N ARG A 479 37.10 9.75 -8.45
CA ARG A 479 37.89 8.70 -7.81
C ARG A 479 38.15 9.00 -6.33
N ASN A 480 38.57 10.23 -6.02
CA ASN A 480 38.81 10.63 -4.64
C ASN A 480 37.52 10.51 -3.79
N ARG A 481 36.38 10.87 -4.35
CA ARG A 481 35.09 10.75 -3.67
C ARG A 481 34.69 9.29 -3.42
N LEU A 482 34.95 8.38 -4.39
CA LEU A 482 34.74 6.95 -4.19
C LEU A 482 35.57 6.42 -3.01
N ARG A 483 36.87 6.78 -2.95
CA ARG A 483 37.77 6.37 -1.88
C ARG A 483 37.39 6.93 -0.53
N GLN A 484 37.03 8.21 -0.45
CA GLN A 484 36.58 8.87 0.79
C GLN A 484 35.34 8.21 1.38
N ASN A 485 34.39 7.79 0.54
CA ASN A 485 33.18 7.12 0.96
C ASN A 485 33.34 5.60 1.15
N GLY A 486 34.52 5.05 0.86
CA GLY A 486 34.81 3.61 0.96
C GLY A 486 34.01 2.77 -0.02
N LEU A 487 33.75 3.28 -1.23
CA LEU A 487 33.01 2.58 -2.28
C LEU A 487 33.92 1.58 -2.99
N GLN A 488 33.45 0.35 -3.09
CA GLN A 488 34.19 -0.78 -3.63
C GLN A 488 33.84 -1.08 -5.09
N PHE A 489 32.65 -0.63 -5.52
CA PHE A 489 32.12 -0.89 -6.85
C PHE A 489 31.49 0.37 -7.43
N VAL A 490 31.47 0.46 -8.77
CA VAL A 490 30.76 1.48 -9.56
C VAL A 490 29.92 0.76 -10.59
N LEU A 491 28.63 1.07 -10.64
CA LEU A 491 27.74 0.63 -11.71
C LEU A 491 27.53 1.81 -12.68
N TRP A 492 28.10 1.67 -13.86
CA TRP A 492 27.84 2.59 -14.96
C TRP A 492 26.54 2.24 -15.68
N GLU A 493 25.73 3.26 -16.03
CA GLU A 493 24.41 3.09 -16.66
C GLU A 493 24.30 4.04 -17.86
N GLU A 494 24.13 3.51 -19.06
CA GLU A 494 24.17 4.25 -20.32
C GLU A 494 23.21 5.44 -20.35
N LYS A 495 21.95 5.26 -19.94
CA LYS A 495 20.92 6.30 -20.03
C LYS A 495 20.93 7.29 -18.86
N HIS A 496 21.59 6.96 -17.77
CA HIS A 496 21.60 7.77 -16.56
C HIS A 496 22.95 8.43 -16.28
N TRP A 497 24.00 8.09 -17.03
CA TRP A 497 25.31 8.69 -16.86
C TRP A 497 25.29 10.17 -17.29
N LEU A 498 25.31 11.07 -16.32
CA LEU A 498 25.13 12.51 -16.51
C LEU A 498 26.43 13.28 -16.76
N PHE A 499 27.60 12.62 -16.63
CA PHE A 499 28.88 13.27 -16.75
C PHE A 499 29.26 13.52 -18.22
N HIS A 500 29.69 14.76 -18.52
CA HIS A 500 30.13 15.19 -19.85
C HIS A 500 31.63 15.09 -20.01
N ASN A 501 32.38 15.37 -18.93
CA ASN A 501 33.84 15.37 -18.92
C ASN A 501 34.45 14.04 -18.49
N PHE A 502 33.61 13.09 -18.11
CA PHE A 502 33.99 11.76 -17.62
C PHE A 502 33.10 10.66 -18.25
N SER A 503 33.68 9.99 -19.23
CA SER A 503 32.98 9.01 -20.07
C SER A 503 33.24 7.56 -19.66
N LEU A 504 32.54 6.62 -20.29
CA LEU A 504 32.80 5.18 -20.13
C LEU A 504 34.23 4.80 -20.54
N SER A 505 34.78 5.44 -21.57
CA SER A 505 36.19 5.19 -22.03
C SER A 505 37.19 5.51 -20.95
N ASP A 506 36.94 6.51 -20.13
CA ASP A 506 37.84 6.91 -19.02
C ASP A 506 37.80 5.87 -17.89
N LEU A 507 36.63 5.28 -17.63
CA LEU A 507 36.51 4.14 -16.69
C LEU A 507 37.25 2.91 -17.23
N MET A 508 37.03 2.55 -18.49
CA MET A 508 37.63 1.36 -19.12
C MET A 508 39.14 1.50 -19.35
N GLY A 509 39.62 2.70 -19.62
CA GLY A 509 41.04 2.97 -19.84
C GLY A 509 41.89 3.14 -18.59
N SER A 510 41.25 3.23 -17.41
CA SER A 510 41.96 3.43 -16.14
C SER A 510 42.29 2.14 -15.44
N ALA A 511 43.50 1.97 -14.96
CA ALA A 511 43.91 0.85 -14.11
C ALA A 511 43.22 0.81 -12.75
N ASP A 512 42.52 1.88 -12.35
CA ASP A 512 41.78 1.96 -11.09
C ASP A 512 40.47 1.19 -11.12
N TYR A 513 39.96 0.79 -12.28
CA TYR A 513 38.69 0.11 -12.46
C TYR A 513 38.87 -1.21 -13.21
N ARG A 514 38.30 -2.27 -12.65
CA ARG A 514 38.28 -3.59 -13.29
C ARG A 514 36.85 -3.96 -13.61
N GLU A 515 36.53 -4.20 -14.86
CA GLU A 515 35.22 -4.67 -15.30
C GLU A 515 34.92 -6.06 -14.72
N LEU A 516 33.72 -6.25 -14.17
CA LEU A 516 33.23 -7.49 -13.61
C LEU A 516 32.10 -8.13 -14.43
N GLY A 517 31.36 -7.34 -15.19
CA GLY A 517 30.28 -7.85 -16.03
C GLY A 517 29.47 -6.78 -16.69
N ARG A 518 28.67 -7.22 -17.67
CA ARG A 518 27.77 -6.36 -18.47
C ARG A 518 26.36 -6.92 -18.48
N TRP A 519 25.38 -6.01 -18.39
CA TRP A 519 23.97 -6.32 -18.46
C TRP A 519 23.24 -5.25 -19.29
N HIS A 520 21.98 -5.52 -19.61
CA HIS A 520 21.13 -4.55 -20.29
C HIS A 520 19.74 -4.54 -19.67
N HIS A 521 19.15 -3.36 -19.49
CA HIS A 521 17.76 -3.20 -19.09
C HIS A 521 17.14 -2.04 -19.88
N ARG A 522 15.86 -2.16 -20.20
CA ARG A 522 15.17 -1.17 -21.06
C ARG A 522 15.21 0.26 -20.53
N ASP A 523 15.15 0.45 -19.20
CA ASP A 523 15.10 1.78 -18.58
C ASP A 523 16.49 2.39 -18.38
N THR A 524 17.53 1.57 -18.12
CA THR A 524 18.92 2.03 -17.87
C THR A 524 19.81 1.94 -19.10
N GLY A 525 19.41 1.24 -20.14
CA GLY A 525 20.28 0.89 -21.25
C GLY A 525 21.31 -0.18 -20.86
N GLN A 526 22.52 -0.10 -21.42
CA GLN A 526 23.62 -0.95 -21.05
C GLN A 526 24.10 -0.60 -19.62
N MET A 527 24.45 -1.59 -18.84
CA MET A 527 25.00 -1.45 -17.49
C MET A 527 26.31 -2.21 -17.41
N ILE A 528 27.34 -1.59 -16.84
CA ILE A 528 28.67 -2.19 -16.66
C ILE A 528 29.10 -2.01 -15.20
N LEU A 529 29.42 -3.12 -14.55
CA LEU A 529 29.90 -3.11 -13.18
C LEU A 529 31.42 -3.10 -13.16
N PHE A 530 31.99 -2.18 -12.42
CA PHE A 530 33.43 -2.07 -12.17
C PHE A 530 33.72 -2.29 -10.69
N ALA A 531 34.79 -3.05 -10.40
CA ALA A 531 35.44 -3.02 -9.10
C ALA A 531 36.42 -1.85 -9.05
N VAL A 532 36.45 -1.15 -7.92
CA VAL A 532 37.40 -0.05 -7.68
C VAL A 532 38.66 -0.64 -7.06
N ASN A 533 39.80 -0.56 -7.76
CA ASN A 533 41.07 -1.05 -7.25
C ASN A 533 41.55 -0.15 -6.10
N GLY A 534 41.90 -0.78 -4.98
CA GLY A 534 42.52 -0.10 -3.84
C GLY A 534 43.95 0.42 -4.20
N PRO A 535 44.52 1.33 -3.39
CA PRO A 535 45.85 1.84 -3.61
C PRO A 535 46.98 0.79 -3.48
N ASN A 536 46.67 -0.45 -3.12
CA ASN A 536 47.62 -1.51 -2.79
C ASN A 536 47.39 -2.84 -3.54
N ASN A 537 46.73 -2.83 -4.69
CA ASN A 537 46.64 -4.03 -5.55
C ASN A 537 47.28 -3.78 -6.91
#